data_31d0fb14a8fd4e261fe5f4a4794c47ce
#
_entry.id   31d0fb14a8fd4e261fe5f4a4794c47ce
#
_cell.length_a   1.000
_cell.length_b   1.000
_cell.length_c   1.000
_cell.angle_alpha   90.00
_cell.angle_beta   90.00
_cell.angle_gamma   90.00
#
_symmetry.space_group_name_H-M   'P 1'
#
loop_
_entity.id
_entity.type
_entity.pdbx_description
1 polymer ?
#
loop_
_entity_poly.entity_id
_entity_poly.type
_entity_poly.pdbx_seq_one_letter_code
_entity_poly.pdbx_strand_id
1 'polypeptide(L)'
;MEYSTSSPGSGRTPKPPWLKIQLRSSPIVEETRELVRASGLNTVCEEAACPNLVDCWSKRHATVMILGRVCTRACAFCNVATGRPDPVDADEPARLADAVAQLRLAHVVVTSVDRDDLEDGGAGHFVACMEALRSRSPETSLEILTPDFRHKRGAVETVMSGGPDVFNHNLETVPSLYRRIRPGADYAHSLSVLARAKAQLSTVFTKSGIMLGLGETEREVLALMDDLRGADVDFLTLGQYLRPTPSHAPVARYVEPEAFTAYGEAAREKGFLLVASSPLTRSSHHAGEDFARLRAARRARV
;
A
#
# COMPACT_ATOMS: atom_id res chain seq x y z
N MET A 1 33.29 -36.17 -29.32
CA MET A 1 32.63 -35.79 -28.09
C MET A 1 32.41 -34.28 -28.15
N GLU A 2 31.23 -33.88 -28.62
CA GLU A 2 30.87 -32.45 -28.72
C GLU A 2 30.23 -32.03 -27.40
N TYR A 3 30.85 -31.07 -26.74
CA TYR A 3 30.28 -30.40 -25.57
C TYR A 3 29.27 -29.35 -26.06
N SER A 4 27.99 -29.66 -25.94
CA SER A 4 26.90 -28.71 -26.13
C SER A 4 26.86 -27.76 -24.95
N THR A 5 27.26 -26.50 -25.15
CA THR A 5 27.10 -25.40 -24.21
C THR A 5 25.69 -24.86 -24.35
N SER A 6 24.75 -25.37 -23.56
CA SER A 6 23.45 -24.75 -23.39
C SER A 6 23.60 -23.50 -22.51
N SER A 7 23.43 -22.33 -23.12
CA SER A 7 23.28 -21.04 -22.42
C SER A 7 22.11 -21.12 -21.46
N PRO A 8 22.22 -20.57 -20.23
CA PRO A 8 21.08 -20.51 -19.33
C PRO A 8 20.07 -19.48 -19.87
N GLY A 9 18.96 -19.97 -20.41
CA GLY A 9 17.85 -19.19 -20.86
C GLY A 9 17.31 -18.32 -19.73
N SER A 10 16.91 -17.10 -20.07
CA SER A 10 16.22 -16.12 -19.23
C SER A 10 14.86 -16.67 -18.73
N GLY A 11 14.91 -17.60 -17.77
CA GLY A 11 13.76 -18.34 -17.29
C GLY A 11 12.83 -17.46 -16.45
N ARG A 12 11.90 -16.76 -17.10
CA ARG A 12 10.68 -16.31 -16.44
C ARG A 12 9.86 -17.54 -16.10
N THR A 13 9.79 -17.92 -14.83
CA THR A 13 8.81 -18.93 -14.40
C THR A 13 7.42 -18.42 -14.79
N PRO A 14 6.64 -19.16 -15.61
CA PRO A 14 5.33 -18.70 -16.05
C PRO A 14 4.42 -18.51 -14.84
N LYS A 15 3.62 -17.43 -14.88
CA LYS A 15 2.64 -17.16 -13.81
C LYS A 15 1.63 -18.32 -13.75
N PRO A 16 1.38 -18.87 -12.57
CA PRO A 16 0.39 -19.94 -12.40
C PRO A 16 -1.04 -19.44 -12.71
N PRO A 17 -2.00 -20.37 -12.95
CA PRO A 17 -3.36 -20.03 -13.37
C PRO A 17 -4.09 -19.08 -12.41
N TRP A 18 -3.88 -19.21 -11.11
CA TRP A 18 -4.54 -18.37 -10.07
C TRP A 18 -4.06 -16.92 -10.02
N LEU A 19 -3.00 -16.58 -10.75
CA LEU A 19 -2.52 -15.20 -10.92
C LEU A 19 -2.96 -14.58 -12.25
N LYS A 20 -3.79 -15.26 -13.04
CA LYS A 20 -4.34 -14.71 -14.27
C LYS A 20 -5.54 -13.84 -13.96
N ILE A 21 -5.50 -12.60 -14.41
CA ILE A 21 -6.58 -11.62 -14.26
C ILE A 21 -7.31 -11.51 -15.60
N GLN A 22 -8.62 -11.55 -15.56
CA GLN A 22 -9.45 -11.22 -16.72
C GLN A 22 -9.63 -9.70 -16.77
N LEU A 23 -9.02 -9.07 -17.75
CA LEU A 23 -9.22 -7.65 -18.02
C LEU A 23 -10.60 -7.46 -18.64
N ARG A 24 -11.54 -6.91 -17.89
CA ARG A 24 -12.85 -6.50 -18.39
C ARG A 24 -12.85 -4.97 -18.45
N SER A 25 -12.71 -4.39 -19.64
CA SER A 25 -12.93 -2.96 -19.82
C SER A 25 -14.39 -2.61 -19.51
N SER A 26 -14.62 -1.46 -18.88
CA SER A 26 -15.95 -0.92 -18.66
C SER A 26 -15.93 0.60 -18.89
N PRO A 27 -17.06 1.23 -19.26
CA PRO A 27 -17.13 2.70 -19.41
C PRO A 27 -16.69 3.46 -18.15
N ILE A 28 -16.97 2.91 -16.96
CA ILE A 28 -16.61 3.50 -15.67
C ILE A 28 -15.08 3.56 -15.49
N VAL A 29 -14.35 2.57 -15.99
CA VAL A 29 -12.88 2.56 -15.94
C VAL A 29 -12.29 3.69 -16.77
N GLU A 30 -12.85 3.92 -17.98
CA GLU A 30 -12.39 5.00 -18.85
C GLU A 30 -12.77 6.38 -18.27
N GLU A 31 -14.00 6.55 -17.76
CA GLU A 31 -14.44 7.76 -17.07
C GLU A 31 -13.50 8.10 -15.88
N THR A 32 -13.17 7.10 -15.06
CA THR A 32 -12.23 7.27 -13.93
C THR A 32 -10.85 7.67 -14.41
N ARG A 33 -10.36 7.04 -15.49
CA ARG A 33 -9.05 7.35 -16.09
C ARG A 33 -8.99 8.79 -16.63
N GLU A 34 -10.03 9.19 -17.36
CA GLU A 34 -10.13 10.54 -17.91
C GLU A 34 -10.14 11.59 -16.81
N LEU A 35 -10.90 11.37 -15.74
CA LEU A 35 -10.98 12.29 -14.62
C LEU A 35 -9.66 12.41 -13.87
N VAL A 36 -8.99 11.29 -13.57
CA VAL A 36 -7.68 11.28 -12.91
C VAL A 36 -6.67 12.09 -13.74
N ARG A 37 -6.63 11.88 -15.05
CA ARG A 37 -5.74 12.61 -15.97
C ARG A 37 -6.08 14.09 -16.08
N ALA A 38 -7.36 14.42 -16.23
CA ALA A 38 -7.82 15.80 -16.32
C ALA A 38 -7.52 16.60 -15.04
N SER A 39 -7.53 15.93 -13.88
CA SER A 39 -7.18 16.52 -12.59
C SER A 39 -5.67 16.63 -12.35
N GLY A 40 -4.82 16.12 -13.25
CA GLY A 40 -3.35 16.11 -13.09
C GLY A 40 -2.89 15.30 -11.87
N LEU A 41 -3.66 14.29 -11.46
CA LEU A 41 -3.34 13.42 -10.33
C LEU A 41 -2.52 12.20 -10.76
N ASN A 42 -1.66 11.73 -9.86
CA ASN A 42 -0.96 10.46 -10.03
C ASN A 42 -1.69 9.36 -9.26
N THR A 43 -1.68 8.12 -9.76
CA THR A 43 -2.24 6.97 -9.06
C THR A 43 -1.25 5.83 -8.95
N VAL A 44 -1.19 5.19 -7.79
CA VAL A 44 -0.42 3.95 -7.64
C VAL A 44 -0.93 2.86 -8.56
N CYS A 45 -2.22 2.90 -8.93
CA CYS A 45 -2.82 1.93 -9.84
C CYS A 45 -2.13 1.90 -11.21
N GLU A 46 -1.76 3.08 -11.75
CA GLU A 46 -1.02 3.21 -13.01
C GLU A 46 0.49 3.06 -12.81
N GLU A 47 1.09 3.83 -11.88
CA GLU A 47 2.54 3.87 -11.66
C GLU A 47 3.12 2.50 -11.24
N ALA A 48 2.42 1.75 -10.39
CA ALA A 48 2.82 0.41 -9.97
C ALA A 48 2.36 -0.70 -10.92
N ALA A 49 1.73 -0.38 -12.07
CA ALA A 49 1.14 -1.36 -12.98
C ALA A 49 0.26 -2.38 -12.25
N CYS A 50 -0.64 -1.89 -11.38
CA CYS A 50 -1.42 -2.71 -10.48
C CYS A 50 -2.34 -3.67 -11.23
N PRO A 51 -2.29 -4.98 -10.93
CA PRO A 51 -3.14 -5.95 -11.61
C PRO A 51 -4.64 -5.75 -11.36
N ASN A 52 -5.02 -5.08 -10.26
CA ASN A 52 -6.41 -4.89 -9.85
C ASN A 52 -7.01 -3.56 -10.34
N LEU A 53 -6.29 -2.77 -11.16
CA LEU A 53 -6.71 -1.44 -11.61
C LEU A 53 -8.15 -1.47 -12.15
N VAL A 54 -8.43 -2.39 -13.07
CA VAL A 54 -9.75 -2.48 -13.73
C VAL A 54 -10.86 -2.80 -12.73
N ASP A 55 -10.63 -3.73 -11.80
CA ASP A 55 -11.59 -4.07 -10.76
C ASP A 55 -11.85 -2.88 -9.82
N CYS A 56 -10.79 -2.24 -9.32
CA CYS A 56 -10.91 -1.08 -8.44
C CYS A 56 -11.63 0.09 -9.12
N TRP A 57 -11.21 0.45 -10.34
CA TRP A 57 -11.77 1.60 -11.04
C TRP A 57 -13.21 1.37 -11.53
N SER A 58 -13.59 0.12 -11.85
CA SER A 58 -14.98 -0.21 -12.14
C SER A 58 -15.92 0.01 -10.94
N LYS A 59 -15.36 0.01 -9.73
CA LYS A 59 -16.06 0.29 -8.46
C LYS A 59 -15.83 1.74 -7.97
N ARG A 60 -15.21 2.59 -8.80
CA ARG A 60 -14.82 3.96 -8.44
C ARG A 60 -13.90 4.03 -7.22
N HIS A 61 -13.01 3.03 -7.05
CA HIS A 61 -11.97 3.03 -6.04
C HIS A 61 -10.63 3.36 -6.69
N ALA A 62 -9.97 4.43 -6.24
CA ALA A 62 -8.63 4.80 -6.70
C ALA A 62 -7.72 5.05 -5.49
N THR A 63 -6.44 4.73 -5.65
CA THR A 63 -5.39 5.11 -4.71
C THR A 63 -4.60 6.24 -5.33
N VAL A 64 -4.78 7.44 -4.79
CA VAL A 64 -4.11 8.64 -5.28
C VAL A 64 -2.74 8.76 -4.64
N MET A 65 -1.74 9.07 -5.46
CA MET A 65 -0.36 9.27 -5.02
C MET A 65 -0.03 10.76 -5.07
N ILE A 66 0.23 11.33 -3.91
CA ILE A 66 0.59 12.75 -3.72
C ILE A 66 2.11 12.94 -3.66
N LEU A 67 2.57 14.21 -3.64
CA LEU A 67 3.98 14.61 -3.59
C LEU A 67 4.76 14.26 -4.87
N GLY A 68 4.05 14.12 -5.99
CA GLY A 68 4.63 13.83 -7.29
C GLY A 68 4.77 12.33 -7.59
N ARG A 69 5.58 12.00 -8.61
CA ARG A 69 5.75 10.63 -9.13
C ARG A 69 7.19 10.10 -9.07
N VAL A 70 8.11 10.86 -8.47
CA VAL A 70 9.51 10.46 -8.33
C VAL A 70 9.83 10.26 -6.86
N CYS A 71 10.27 9.06 -6.51
CA CYS A 71 10.61 8.67 -5.14
C CYS A 71 12.09 8.90 -4.86
N THR A 72 12.45 9.32 -3.65
CA THR A 72 13.85 9.45 -3.22
C THR A 72 14.49 8.10 -2.90
N ARG A 73 13.71 7.01 -2.84
CA ARG A 73 14.19 5.66 -2.53
C ARG A 73 13.97 4.67 -3.67
N ALA A 74 14.82 3.64 -3.71
CA ALA A 74 14.83 2.59 -4.75
C ALA A 74 14.50 1.22 -4.13
N CYS A 75 13.25 1.00 -3.70
CA CYS A 75 12.82 -0.29 -3.20
C CYS A 75 12.79 -1.32 -4.34
N ALA A 76 13.41 -2.49 -4.13
CA ALA A 76 13.65 -3.48 -5.19
C ALA A 76 12.36 -4.12 -5.76
N PHE A 77 11.22 -3.89 -5.15
CA PHE A 77 9.92 -4.38 -5.60
C PHE A 77 9.08 -3.32 -6.33
N CYS A 78 9.40 -2.02 -6.14
CA CYS A 78 8.55 -0.90 -6.50
C CYS A 78 8.83 -0.39 -7.92
N ASN A 79 7.78 -0.20 -8.72
CA ASN A 79 7.88 0.28 -10.10
C ASN A 79 7.81 1.81 -10.23
N VAL A 80 7.68 2.53 -9.12
CA VAL A 80 7.67 4.00 -9.12
C VAL A 80 9.06 4.52 -9.50
N ALA A 81 9.11 5.56 -10.33
CA ALA A 81 10.35 6.19 -10.75
C ALA A 81 11.16 6.71 -9.55
N THR A 82 12.49 6.55 -9.61
CA THR A 82 13.39 7.00 -8.55
C THR A 82 14.30 8.10 -9.02
N GLY A 83 14.62 9.05 -8.14
CA GLY A 83 15.49 10.17 -8.50
C GLY A 83 15.28 11.38 -7.60
N ARG A 84 15.52 12.56 -8.17
CA ARG A 84 15.26 13.83 -7.51
C ARG A 84 13.83 14.27 -7.84
N PRO A 85 12.92 14.36 -6.84
CA PRO A 85 11.57 14.83 -7.06
C PRO A 85 11.49 16.32 -7.43
N ASP A 86 10.41 16.68 -8.09
CA ASP A 86 10.06 18.08 -8.32
C ASP A 86 9.66 18.78 -6.99
N PRO A 87 9.64 20.12 -6.96
CA PRO A 87 9.08 20.87 -5.83
C PRO A 87 7.66 20.43 -5.50
N VAL A 88 7.29 20.58 -4.24
CA VAL A 88 5.92 20.27 -3.79
C VAL A 88 4.92 21.20 -4.48
N ASP A 89 3.88 20.62 -5.05
CA ASP A 89 2.81 21.37 -5.71
C ASP A 89 1.77 21.80 -4.67
N ALA A 90 1.70 23.10 -4.41
CA ALA A 90 0.77 23.67 -3.44
C ALA A 90 -0.71 23.52 -3.83
N ASP A 91 -1.02 23.33 -5.12
CA ASP A 91 -2.39 23.18 -5.62
C ASP A 91 -2.87 21.72 -5.65
N GLU A 92 -1.97 20.75 -5.41
CA GLU A 92 -2.31 19.32 -5.40
C GLU A 92 -3.44 18.97 -4.40
N PRO A 93 -3.49 19.51 -3.15
CA PRO A 93 -4.57 19.24 -2.23
C PRO A 93 -5.97 19.64 -2.74
N ALA A 94 -6.07 20.80 -3.39
CA ALA A 94 -7.34 21.28 -3.95
C ALA A 94 -7.80 20.41 -5.12
N ARG A 95 -6.88 20.06 -6.04
CA ARG A 95 -7.19 19.19 -7.18
C ARG A 95 -7.59 17.79 -6.74
N LEU A 96 -6.92 17.24 -5.71
CA LEU A 96 -7.27 15.96 -5.11
C LEU A 96 -8.71 15.99 -4.55
N ALA A 97 -9.04 17.02 -3.78
CA ALA A 97 -10.36 17.16 -3.16
C ALA A 97 -11.47 17.30 -4.21
N ASP A 98 -11.24 18.08 -5.26
CA ASP A 98 -12.19 18.23 -6.36
C ASP A 98 -12.40 16.92 -7.14
N ALA A 99 -11.36 16.17 -7.42
CA ALA A 99 -11.45 14.87 -8.11
C ALA A 99 -12.23 13.84 -7.27
N VAL A 100 -11.96 13.76 -5.97
CA VAL A 100 -12.68 12.86 -5.04
C VAL A 100 -14.15 13.21 -4.97
N ALA A 101 -14.49 14.51 -4.93
CA ALA A 101 -15.87 14.97 -4.94
C ALA A 101 -16.58 14.64 -6.26
N GLN A 102 -15.92 14.82 -7.41
CA GLN A 102 -16.48 14.50 -8.72
C GLN A 102 -16.71 12.99 -8.88
N LEU A 103 -15.78 12.16 -8.43
CA LEU A 103 -15.91 10.69 -8.41
C LEU A 103 -16.92 10.20 -7.37
N ARG A 104 -17.35 11.05 -6.43
CA ARG A 104 -18.25 10.68 -5.32
C ARG A 104 -17.76 9.47 -4.55
N LEU A 105 -16.47 9.46 -4.21
CA LEU A 105 -15.87 8.34 -3.50
C LEU A 105 -16.39 8.29 -2.05
N ALA A 106 -16.90 7.14 -1.64
CA ALA A 106 -17.25 6.90 -0.23
C ALA A 106 -16.00 6.66 0.65
N HIS A 107 -14.90 6.22 0.01
CA HIS A 107 -13.62 5.98 0.65
C HIS A 107 -12.49 6.31 -0.32
N VAL A 108 -11.46 7.00 0.15
CA VAL A 108 -10.27 7.31 -0.64
C VAL A 108 -9.01 6.86 0.09
N VAL A 109 -8.08 6.26 -0.66
CA VAL A 109 -6.73 5.97 -0.18
C VAL A 109 -5.79 7.00 -0.77
N VAL A 110 -5.10 7.73 0.10
CA VAL A 110 -4.06 8.69 -0.27
C VAL A 110 -2.71 8.14 0.16
N THR A 111 -1.79 8.03 -0.77
CA THR A 111 -0.42 7.60 -0.51
C THR A 111 0.57 8.60 -1.11
N SER A 112 1.86 8.39 -0.89
CA SER A 112 2.89 9.25 -1.47
C SER A 112 4.12 8.44 -1.92
N VAL A 113 4.97 9.09 -2.68
CA VAL A 113 6.39 8.71 -2.81
C VAL A 113 7.14 9.05 -1.52
N ASP A 114 8.31 8.42 -1.27
CA ASP A 114 9.22 8.91 -0.23
C ASP A 114 9.82 10.26 -0.65
N ARG A 115 9.81 11.21 0.28
CA ARG A 115 10.35 12.57 0.15
C ARG A 115 11.37 12.84 1.24
N ASP A 116 12.46 12.02 1.26
CA ASP A 116 13.55 12.19 2.21
C ASP A 116 14.27 13.55 2.07
N ASP A 117 14.06 14.22 0.95
CA ASP A 117 14.55 15.57 0.63
C ASP A 117 13.81 16.69 1.39
N LEU A 118 12.57 16.45 1.84
CA LEU A 118 11.79 17.40 2.63
C LEU A 118 12.12 17.28 4.12
N GLU A 119 12.07 18.39 4.84
CA GLU A 119 12.38 18.45 6.26
C GLU A 119 11.46 17.57 7.11
N ASP A 120 10.16 17.56 6.79
CA ASP A 120 9.11 16.77 7.45
C ASP A 120 8.78 15.45 6.73
N GLY A 121 9.49 15.15 5.63
CA GLY A 121 9.20 13.97 4.79
C GLY A 121 7.86 14.05 4.05
N GLY A 122 7.24 15.23 3.97
CA GLY A 122 5.94 15.45 3.33
C GLY A 122 4.74 15.33 4.27
N ALA A 123 4.96 15.23 5.58
CA ALA A 123 3.88 15.05 6.57
C ALA A 123 2.86 16.21 6.54
N GLY A 124 3.31 17.46 6.43
CA GLY A 124 2.44 18.62 6.32
C GLY A 124 1.58 18.62 5.05
N HIS A 125 2.10 18.08 3.96
CA HIS A 125 1.32 17.96 2.72
C HIS A 125 0.20 16.90 2.82
N PHE A 126 0.43 15.79 3.55
CA PHE A 126 -0.65 14.85 3.89
C PHE A 126 -1.77 15.55 4.66
N VAL A 127 -1.43 16.40 5.64
CA VAL A 127 -2.42 17.17 6.41
C VAL A 127 -3.22 18.10 5.50
N ALA A 128 -2.54 18.88 4.66
CA ALA A 128 -3.21 19.78 3.70
C ALA A 128 -4.17 19.02 2.76
N CYS A 129 -3.78 17.83 2.28
CA CYS A 129 -4.65 16.97 1.47
C CYS A 129 -5.88 16.49 2.28
N MET A 130 -5.69 16.06 3.51
CA MET A 130 -6.80 15.61 4.37
C MET A 130 -7.77 16.75 4.71
N GLU A 131 -7.27 17.93 5.01
CA GLU A 131 -8.10 19.14 5.28
C GLU A 131 -8.93 19.53 4.05
N ALA A 132 -8.31 19.56 2.87
CA ALA A 132 -9.00 19.83 1.62
C ALA A 132 -10.10 18.77 1.33
N LEU A 133 -9.81 17.49 1.53
CA LEU A 133 -10.76 16.40 1.38
C LEU A 133 -11.92 16.51 2.38
N ARG A 134 -11.65 16.76 3.66
CA ARG A 134 -12.68 16.93 4.70
C ARG A 134 -13.57 18.13 4.40
N SER A 135 -13.00 19.23 3.91
CA SER A 135 -13.77 20.42 3.52
C SER A 135 -14.69 20.16 2.32
N ARG A 136 -14.21 19.42 1.31
CA ARG A 136 -14.93 19.24 0.04
C ARG A 136 -15.85 18.02 0.03
N SER A 137 -15.50 16.98 0.78
CA SER A 137 -16.21 15.69 0.84
C SER A 137 -16.22 15.15 2.27
N PRO A 138 -16.96 15.78 3.21
CA PRO A 138 -16.90 15.46 4.65
C PRO A 138 -17.31 14.02 4.98
N GLU A 139 -18.16 13.40 4.16
CA GLU A 139 -18.64 12.02 4.35
C GLU A 139 -17.66 10.97 3.82
N THR A 140 -16.63 11.37 3.05
CA THR A 140 -15.64 10.44 2.52
C THR A 140 -14.71 10.00 3.63
N SER A 141 -14.59 8.69 3.84
CA SER A 141 -13.60 8.14 4.77
C SER A 141 -12.20 8.16 4.16
N LEU A 142 -11.19 8.47 5.00
CA LEU A 142 -9.82 8.70 4.57
C LEU A 142 -8.88 7.62 5.10
N GLU A 143 -8.30 6.84 4.19
CA GLU A 143 -7.14 5.98 4.48
C GLU A 143 -5.89 6.68 3.97
N ILE A 144 -4.86 6.78 4.80
CA ILE A 144 -3.54 7.24 4.39
C ILE A 144 -2.53 6.10 4.45
N LEU A 145 -1.84 5.88 3.35
CA LEU A 145 -0.71 4.94 3.25
C LEU A 145 0.58 5.76 3.22
N THR A 146 1.25 5.82 4.35
CA THR A 146 2.44 6.67 4.54
C THR A 146 3.75 5.94 4.27
N PRO A 147 4.82 6.68 3.87
CA PRO A 147 6.20 6.23 4.03
C PRO A 147 6.57 6.13 5.53
N ASP A 148 7.81 5.70 5.83
CA ASP A 148 8.33 5.67 7.20
C ASP A 148 8.88 7.03 7.68
N PHE A 149 8.84 8.06 6.84
CA PHE A 149 9.36 9.41 7.08
C PHE A 149 10.85 9.46 7.49
N ARG A 150 11.61 8.38 7.33
CA ARG A 150 13.05 8.29 7.61
C ARG A 150 13.48 8.94 8.93
N HIS A 151 12.82 8.59 10.03
CA HIS A 151 13.08 9.14 11.37
C HIS A 151 12.88 10.66 11.53
N LYS A 152 12.14 11.33 10.63
CA LYS A 152 11.78 12.74 10.79
C LYS A 152 10.94 12.91 12.06
N ARG A 153 11.42 13.74 12.98
CA ARG A 153 10.76 13.96 14.27
C ARG A 153 9.39 14.61 14.07
N GLY A 154 8.38 14.11 14.74
CA GLY A 154 7.04 14.67 14.70
C GLY A 154 6.23 14.36 13.42
N ALA A 155 6.82 13.73 12.38
CA ALA A 155 6.15 13.50 11.11
C ALA A 155 4.87 12.64 11.27
N VAL A 156 4.93 11.55 12.04
CA VAL A 156 3.76 10.70 12.31
C VAL A 156 2.69 11.47 13.07
N GLU A 157 3.07 12.21 14.10
CA GLU A 157 2.18 13.03 14.92
C GLU A 157 1.51 14.13 14.07
N THR A 158 2.28 14.77 13.18
CA THR A 158 1.75 15.74 12.22
C THR A 158 0.69 15.10 11.33
N VAL A 159 0.99 13.97 10.69
CA VAL A 159 -0.02 13.27 9.87
C VAL A 159 -1.25 12.89 10.68
N MET A 160 -1.07 12.39 11.91
CA MET A 160 -2.19 12.00 12.77
C MET A 160 -3.06 13.19 13.21
N SER A 161 -2.53 14.42 13.23
CA SER A 161 -3.34 15.62 13.51
C SER A 161 -4.40 15.89 12.45
N GLY A 162 -4.23 15.40 11.22
CA GLY A 162 -5.22 15.46 10.15
C GLY A 162 -6.41 14.50 10.33
N GLY A 163 -6.39 13.63 11.34
CA GLY A 163 -7.50 12.75 11.71
C GLY A 163 -7.90 11.73 10.64
N PRO A 164 -6.99 10.89 10.13
CA PRO A 164 -7.36 9.83 9.20
C PRO A 164 -8.24 8.78 9.88
N ASP A 165 -9.12 8.15 9.10
CA ASP A 165 -9.93 7.02 9.58
C ASP A 165 -9.11 5.72 9.65
N VAL A 166 -8.16 5.55 8.70
CA VAL A 166 -7.22 4.44 8.64
C VAL A 166 -5.80 4.99 8.42
N PHE A 167 -4.88 4.60 9.30
CA PHE A 167 -3.45 4.84 9.13
C PHE A 167 -2.77 3.55 8.68
N ASN A 168 -2.21 3.57 7.49
CA ASN A 168 -1.59 2.44 6.85
C ASN A 168 -0.08 2.72 6.64
N HIS A 169 0.75 1.77 7.04
CA HIS A 169 2.17 1.71 6.70
C HIS A 169 2.56 0.25 6.45
N ASN A 170 2.96 -0.06 5.23
CA ASN A 170 3.31 -1.43 4.87
C ASN A 170 4.73 -1.79 5.34
N LEU A 171 4.88 -2.97 5.96
CA LEU A 171 6.19 -3.56 6.22
C LEU A 171 6.81 -4.15 4.94
N GLU A 172 6.00 -4.52 3.97
CA GLU A 172 6.34 -5.07 2.65
C GLU A 172 6.98 -6.45 2.67
N THR A 173 7.88 -6.74 3.62
CA THR A 173 8.57 -8.02 3.75
C THR A 173 9.08 -8.25 5.18
N VAL A 174 9.65 -9.43 5.44
CA VAL A 174 10.20 -9.85 6.73
C VAL A 174 11.58 -9.22 7.02
N PRO A 175 12.00 -9.11 8.31
CA PRO A 175 13.25 -8.43 8.70
C PRO A 175 14.50 -8.88 7.94
N SER A 176 14.67 -10.19 7.73
CA SER A 176 15.83 -10.76 7.03
C SER A 176 16.00 -10.27 5.59
N LEU A 177 14.90 -9.83 4.97
CA LEU A 177 14.86 -9.37 3.59
C LEU A 177 14.91 -7.85 3.44
N TYR A 178 14.79 -7.07 4.54
CA TYR A 178 14.69 -5.61 4.47
C TYR A 178 15.83 -4.96 3.69
N ARG A 179 17.09 -5.31 4.01
CA ARG A 179 18.26 -4.74 3.34
C ARG A 179 18.25 -4.95 1.82
N ARG A 180 17.72 -6.08 1.36
CA ARG A 180 17.66 -6.44 -0.08
C ARG A 180 16.45 -5.84 -0.78
N ILE A 181 15.31 -5.79 -0.10
CA ILE A 181 14.01 -5.47 -0.72
C ILE A 181 13.63 -4.00 -0.48
N ARG A 182 13.95 -3.44 0.69
CA ARG A 182 13.69 -2.05 1.09
C ARG A 182 14.97 -1.35 1.54
N PRO A 183 15.98 -1.19 0.67
CA PRO A 183 17.19 -0.49 1.04
C PRO A 183 16.85 0.95 1.47
N GLY A 184 17.36 1.36 2.63
CA GLY A 184 17.07 2.69 3.21
C GLY A 184 15.87 2.75 4.16
N ALA A 185 15.11 1.64 4.35
CA ALA A 185 14.10 1.50 5.39
C ALA A 185 14.62 0.63 6.55
N ASP A 186 14.06 0.83 7.74
CA ASP A 186 14.34 0.05 8.93
C ASP A 186 13.07 -0.64 9.45
N TYR A 187 13.17 -1.94 9.77
CA TYR A 187 12.02 -2.74 10.18
C TYR A 187 11.45 -2.30 11.52
N ALA A 188 12.31 -2.08 12.53
CA ALA A 188 11.87 -1.68 13.84
C ALA A 188 11.28 -0.26 13.81
N HIS A 189 11.85 0.62 12.99
CA HIS A 189 11.29 1.94 12.76
C HIS A 189 9.91 1.87 12.10
N SER A 190 9.73 1.02 11.07
CA SER A 190 8.42 0.82 10.42
C SER A 190 7.34 0.33 11.40
N LEU A 191 7.68 -0.58 12.32
CA LEU A 191 6.79 -0.96 13.42
C LEU A 191 6.49 0.21 14.36
N SER A 192 7.51 1.02 14.70
CA SER A 192 7.32 2.19 15.55
C SER A 192 6.40 3.25 14.95
N VAL A 193 6.40 3.41 13.62
CA VAL A 193 5.47 4.30 12.91
C VAL A 193 4.02 3.91 13.17
N LEU A 194 3.69 2.62 13.07
CA LEU A 194 2.34 2.09 13.34
C LEU A 194 1.95 2.24 14.82
N ALA A 195 2.84 1.87 15.73
CA ALA A 195 2.59 1.99 17.17
C ALA A 195 2.39 3.46 17.59
N ARG A 196 3.18 4.39 17.05
CA ARG A 196 3.05 5.84 17.32
C ARG A 196 1.72 6.38 16.79
N ALA A 197 1.31 6.00 15.58
CA ALA A 197 0.02 6.41 15.04
C ALA A 197 -1.13 5.95 15.94
N LYS A 198 -1.09 4.70 16.40
CA LYS A 198 -2.10 4.15 17.32
C LYS A 198 -2.11 4.86 18.68
N ALA A 199 -0.95 5.20 19.20
CA ALA A 199 -0.82 5.93 20.46
C ALA A 199 -1.36 7.38 20.39
N GLN A 200 -1.25 8.04 19.23
CA GLN A 200 -1.79 9.39 19.02
C GLN A 200 -3.33 9.42 18.94
N LEU A 201 -3.94 8.40 18.35
CA LEU A 201 -5.39 8.30 18.20
C LEU A 201 -5.83 6.84 18.34
N SER A 202 -6.23 6.45 19.54
CA SER A 202 -6.64 5.06 19.86
C SER A 202 -7.81 4.56 19.00
N THR A 203 -8.63 5.48 18.46
CA THR A 203 -9.77 5.16 17.60
C THR A 203 -9.41 4.96 16.14
N VAL A 204 -8.21 5.36 15.67
CA VAL A 204 -7.76 5.10 14.30
C VAL A 204 -7.66 3.60 14.07
N PHE A 205 -7.99 3.14 12.87
CA PHE A 205 -7.62 1.80 12.45
C PHE A 205 -6.20 1.81 11.91
N THR A 206 -5.35 0.95 12.43
CA THR A 206 -3.99 0.76 11.92
C THR A 206 -3.94 -0.42 10.98
N LYS A 207 -3.22 -0.26 9.88
CA LYS A 207 -3.15 -1.25 8.80
C LYS A 207 -1.72 -1.45 8.35
N SER A 208 -1.36 -2.68 8.00
CA SER A 208 -0.10 -2.98 7.36
C SER A 208 -0.26 -4.09 6.32
N GLY A 209 0.70 -4.16 5.40
CA GLY A 209 0.72 -5.18 4.35
C GLY A 209 2.11 -5.76 4.13
N ILE A 210 2.13 -7.02 3.71
CA ILE A 210 3.33 -7.69 3.23
C ILE A 210 3.08 -8.41 1.92
N MET A 211 4.15 -8.55 1.15
CA MET A 211 4.18 -9.35 -0.06
C MET A 211 4.88 -10.67 0.22
N LEU A 212 4.27 -11.77 -0.22
CA LEU A 212 4.84 -13.11 -0.16
C LEU A 212 5.47 -13.51 -1.49
N GLY A 213 6.49 -14.36 -1.44
CA GLY A 213 7.21 -14.85 -2.61
C GLY A 213 8.51 -14.11 -2.89
N LEU A 214 9.05 -13.36 -1.93
CA LEU A 214 10.35 -12.68 -1.99
C LEU A 214 11.50 -13.51 -1.42
N GLY A 215 11.20 -14.66 -0.76
CA GLY A 215 12.16 -15.56 -0.14
C GLY A 215 12.03 -15.70 1.37
N GLU A 216 10.96 -15.14 1.94
CA GLU A 216 10.58 -15.30 3.35
C GLU A 216 10.23 -16.75 3.69
N THR A 217 10.49 -17.16 4.91
CA THR A 217 10.03 -18.41 5.48
C THR A 217 8.70 -18.25 6.20
N GLU A 218 7.94 -19.33 6.36
CA GLU A 218 6.67 -19.32 7.12
C GLU A 218 6.88 -18.82 8.55
N ARG A 219 7.94 -19.29 9.23
CA ARG A 219 8.28 -18.85 10.59
C ARG A 219 8.48 -17.33 10.67
N GLU A 220 9.14 -16.73 9.69
CA GLU A 220 9.35 -15.28 9.65
C GLU A 220 8.06 -14.52 9.43
N VAL A 221 7.16 -15.03 8.59
CA VAL A 221 5.84 -14.43 8.36
C VAL A 221 5.01 -14.46 9.64
N LEU A 222 4.99 -15.59 10.35
CA LEU A 222 4.26 -15.73 11.62
C LEU A 222 4.85 -14.83 12.73
N ALA A 223 6.17 -14.69 12.81
CA ALA A 223 6.84 -13.79 13.74
C ALA A 223 6.53 -12.30 13.42
N LEU A 224 6.52 -11.92 12.13
CA LEU A 224 6.13 -10.58 11.71
C LEU A 224 4.66 -10.26 12.10
N MET A 225 3.76 -11.24 12.04
CA MET A 225 2.39 -11.04 12.52
C MET A 225 2.36 -10.76 14.04
N ASP A 226 3.21 -11.44 14.83
CA ASP A 226 3.34 -11.16 16.27
C ASP A 226 3.87 -9.75 16.53
N ASP A 227 4.89 -9.32 15.79
CA ASP A 227 5.45 -7.97 15.87
C ASP A 227 4.39 -6.91 15.53
N LEU A 228 3.58 -7.12 14.47
CA LEU A 228 2.49 -6.22 14.10
C LEU A 228 1.40 -6.17 15.18
N ARG A 229 1.07 -7.30 15.81
CA ARG A 229 0.14 -7.31 16.95
C ARG A 229 0.73 -6.60 18.16
N GLY A 230 2.04 -6.74 18.41
CA GLY A 230 2.75 -5.95 19.41
C GLY A 230 2.70 -4.43 19.17
N ALA A 231 2.62 -4.01 17.91
CA ALA A 231 2.39 -2.62 17.50
C ALA A 231 0.91 -2.21 17.42
N ASP A 232 0.00 -3.04 17.91
CA ASP A 232 -1.47 -2.86 17.91
C ASP A 232 -2.08 -2.59 16.53
N VAL A 233 -1.62 -3.32 15.51
CA VAL A 233 -2.15 -3.23 14.14
C VAL A 233 -3.48 -4.00 14.06
N ASP A 234 -4.52 -3.31 13.59
CA ASP A 234 -5.87 -3.85 13.46
C ASP A 234 -6.05 -4.72 12.21
N PHE A 235 -5.47 -4.34 11.09
CA PHE A 235 -5.72 -4.96 9.79
C PHE A 235 -4.42 -5.37 9.08
N LEU A 236 -4.35 -6.63 8.65
CA LEU A 236 -3.23 -7.18 7.90
C LEU A 236 -3.66 -7.57 6.48
N THR A 237 -2.86 -7.16 5.48
CA THR A 237 -2.99 -7.60 4.09
C THR A 237 -1.80 -8.45 3.68
N LEU A 238 -2.07 -9.61 3.04
CA LEU A 238 -1.05 -10.50 2.48
C LEU A 238 -1.35 -10.74 0.99
N GLY A 239 -0.39 -10.45 0.12
CA GLY A 239 -0.52 -10.61 -1.33
C GLY A 239 0.73 -11.20 -1.97
N GLN A 240 0.60 -11.79 -3.15
CA GLN A 240 1.75 -12.31 -3.91
C GLN A 240 2.58 -11.16 -4.49
N TYR A 241 3.88 -11.18 -4.29
CA TYR A 241 4.80 -10.33 -5.03
C TYR A 241 4.76 -10.67 -6.53
N LEU A 242 4.54 -9.66 -7.34
CA LEU A 242 4.60 -9.77 -8.79
C LEU A 242 5.69 -8.85 -9.33
N ARG A 243 6.72 -9.44 -9.92
CA ARG A 243 7.87 -8.71 -10.45
C ARG A 243 7.46 -7.78 -11.59
N PRO A 244 7.62 -6.45 -11.46
CA PRO A 244 7.20 -5.51 -12.49
C PRO A 244 8.06 -5.63 -13.77
N THR A 245 9.38 -5.57 -13.63
CA THR A 245 10.34 -5.67 -14.75
C THR A 245 11.53 -6.56 -14.38
N PRO A 246 12.36 -6.98 -15.34
CA PRO A 246 13.56 -7.78 -15.06
C PRO A 246 14.60 -7.12 -14.14
N SER A 247 14.57 -5.79 -13.96
CA SER A 247 15.45 -5.06 -13.06
C SER A 247 15.06 -5.14 -11.59
N HIS A 248 13.80 -5.52 -11.29
CA HIS A 248 13.29 -5.66 -9.92
C HIS A 248 13.68 -7.01 -9.29
N ALA A 249 13.46 -7.13 -7.98
CA ALA A 249 13.71 -8.36 -7.24
C ALA A 249 13.04 -9.57 -7.94
N PRO A 250 13.73 -10.71 -8.07
CA PRO A 250 13.13 -11.90 -8.65
C PRO A 250 12.02 -12.44 -7.73
N VAL A 251 10.99 -13.06 -8.33
CA VAL A 251 10.04 -13.88 -7.58
C VAL A 251 10.76 -15.13 -7.13
N ALA A 252 10.87 -15.36 -5.83
CA ALA A 252 11.50 -16.55 -5.28
C ALA A 252 10.57 -17.77 -5.39
N ARG A 253 9.27 -17.56 -5.18
CA ARG A 253 8.22 -18.58 -5.35
C ARG A 253 6.86 -17.93 -5.63
N TYR A 254 6.00 -18.63 -6.32
CA TYR A 254 4.57 -18.35 -6.33
C TYR A 254 3.91 -19.15 -5.22
N VAL A 255 3.33 -18.43 -4.26
CA VAL A 255 2.68 -19.01 -3.08
C VAL A 255 1.29 -19.50 -3.48
N GLU A 256 0.96 -20.73 -3.08
CA GLU A 256 -0.31 -21.38 -3.40
C GLU A 256 -1.47 -20.68 -2.65
N PRO A 257 -2.69 -20.64 -3.23
CA PRO A 257 -3.87 -20.02 -2.61
C PRO A 257 -4.18 -20.57 -1.21
N GLU A 258 -3.96 -21.87 -1.00
CA GLU A 258 -4.17 -22.58 0.27
C GLU A 258 -3.24 -22.03 1.38
N ALA A 259 -1.99 -21.69 1.04
CA ALA A 259 -1.06 -21.08 1.98
C ALA A 259 -1.52 -19.65 2.37
N PHE A 260 -2.09 -18.88 1.44
CA PHE A 260 -2.72 -17.59 1.79
C PHE A 260 -3.90 -17.79 2.75
N THR A 261 -4.70 -18.81 2.55
CA THR A 261 -5.81 -19.15 3.45
C THR A 261 -5.29 -19.47 4.85
N ALA A 262 -4.28 -20.35 4.96
CA ALA A 262 -3.66 -20.70 6.24
C ALA A 262 -3.03 -19.48 6.96
N TYR A 263 -2.31 -18.62 6.24
CA TYR A 263 -1.82 -17.36 6.82
C TYR A 263 -2.94 -16.45 7.29
N GLY A 264 -4.04 -16.38 6.54
CA GLY A 264 -5.21 -15.61 6.92
C GLY A 264 -5.87 -16.13 8.21
N GLU A 265 -5.94 -17.43 8.40
CA GLU A 265 -6.44 -18.08 9.64
C GLU A 265 -5.51 -17.82 10.82
N ALA A 266 -4.20 -18.04 10.66
CA ALA A 266 -3.19 -17.76 11.68
C ALA A 266 -3.22 -16.28 12.12
N ALA A 267 -3.38 -15.35 11.20
CA ALA A 267 -3.50 -13.93 11.52
C ALA A 267 -4.76 -13.63 12.35
N ARG A 268 -5.92 -14.24 12.02
CA ARG A 268 -7.14 -14.08 12.81
C ARG A 268 -6.99 -14.63 14.23
N GLU A 269 -6.36 -15.80 14.37
CA GLU A 269 -6.03 -16.39 15.67
C GLU A 269 -5.12 -15.52 16.52
N LYS A 270 -4.17 -14.81 15.88
CA LYS A 270 -3.33 -13.81 16.54
C LYS A 270 -4.08 -12.52 16.92
N GLY A 271 -5.35 -12.37 16.57
CA GLY A 271 -6.23 -11.30 17.04
C GLY A 271 -6.28 -10.07 16.14
N PHE A 272 -5.83 -10.12 14.87
CA PHE A 272 -6.14 -9.07 13.91
C PHE A 272 -7.66 -8.89 13.77
N LEU A 273 -8.10 -7.65 13.75
CA LEU A 273 -9.53 -7.31 13.61
C LEU A 273 -10.07 -7.68 12.23
N LEU A 274 -9.23 -7.48 11.22
CA LEU A 274 -9.50 -7.86 9.83
C LEU A 274 -8.22 -8.42 9.18
N VAL A 275 -8.42 -9.39 8.27
CA VAL A 275 -7.33 -9.96 7.47
C VAL A 275 -7.82 -10.14 6.04
N ALA A 276 -7.06 -9.59 5.08
CA ALA A 276 -7.21 -9.87 3.66
C ALA A 276 -5.97 -10.64 3.19
N SER A 277 -6.16 -11.90 2.80
CA SER A 277 -5.06 -12.78 2.42
C SER A 277 -5.45 -13.57 1.17
N SER A 278 -4.87 -13.21 0.03
CA SER A 278 -5.02 -13.94 -1.23
C SER A 278 -3.91 -13.56 -2.22
N PRO A 279 -3.66 -14.36 -3.28
CA PRO A 279 -2.62 -14.05 -4.26
C PRO A 279 -2.75 -12.66 -4.90
N LEU A 280 -3.95 -12.16 -5.11
CA LEU A 280 -4.22 -10.87 -5.74
C LEU A 280 -4.49 -9.73 -4.74
N THR A 281 -4.46 -9.98 -3.44
CA THR A 281 -4.59 -8.93 -2.42
C THR A 281 -3.51 -7.87 -2.59
N ARG A 282 -3.90 -6.61 -2.46
CA ARG A 282 -3.04 -5.43 -2.39
C ARG A 282 -3.53 -4.55 -1.25
N SER A 283 -2.64 -3.72 -0.71
CA SER A 283 -2.92 -2.89 0.46
C SER A 283 -4.19 -2.05 0.29
N SER A 284 -4.43 -1.49 -0.90
CA SER A 284 -5.61 -0.65 -1.17
C SER A 284 -6.74 -1.38 -1.93
N HIS A 285 -6.61 -2.70 -2.17
CA HIS A 285 -7.64 -3.46 -2.88
C HIS A 285 -8.86 -3.63 -1.98
N HIS A 286 -10.04 -3.24 -2.45
CA HIS A 286 -11.31 -3.22 -1.69
C HIS A 286 -11.31 -2.38 -0.40
N ALA A 287 -10.44 -1.35 -0.29
CA ALA A 287 -10.24 -0.59 0.94
C ALA A 287 -11.54 -0.03 1.55
N GLY A 288 -12.49 0.43 0.75
CA GLY A 288 -13.78 0.93 1.23
C GLY A 288 -14.67 -0.18 1.84
N GLU A 289 -14.71 -1.36 1.23
CA GLU A 289 -15.45 -2.52 1.76
C GLU A 289 -14.79 -3.00 3.07
N ASP A 290 -13.47 -3.05 3.10
CA ASP A 290 -12.70 -3.47 4.27
C ASP A 290 -12.85 -2.47 5.43
N PHE A 291 -12.91 -1.16 5.14
CA PHE A 291 -13.20 -0.16 6.17
C PHE A 291 -14.59 -0.36 6.80
N ALA A 292 -15.60 -0.65 6.00
CA ALA A 292 -16.93 -0.97 6.52
C ALA A 292 -16.91 -2.21 7.43
N ARG A 293 -16.16 -3.25 7.03
CA ARG A 293 -15.95 -4.47 7.84
C ARG A 293 -15.19 -4.19 9.15
N LEU A 294 -14.15 -3.35 9.11
CA LEU A 294 -13.41 -2.92 10.30
C LEU A 294 -14.32 -2.24 11.32
N ARG A 295 -15.16 -1.30 10.84
CA ARG A 295 -16.14 -0.62 11.70
C ARG A 295 -17.13 -1.60 12.33
N ALA A 296 -17.65 -2.54 11.55
CA ALA A 296 -18.58 -3.56 12.04
C ALA A 296 -17.91 -4.49 13.08
N ALA A 297 -16.69 -4.95 12.79
CA ALA A 297 -15.94 -5.82 13.70
C ALA A 297 -15.59 -5.13 15.03
N ARG A 298 -15.24 -3.84 15.00
CA ARG A 298 -15.00 -3.07 16.24
C ARG A 298 -16.26 -2.93 17.08
N ARG A 299 -17.40 -2.65 16.45
CA ARG A 299 -18.70 -2.56 17.16
C ARG A 299 -19.11 -3.88 17.82
N ALA A 300 -18.78 -5.00 17.19
CA ALA A 300 -19.10 -6.33 17.73
C ALA A 300 -18.22 -6.76 18.91
N ARG A 301 -17.10 -6.06 19.17
CA ARG A 301 -16.19 -6.32 20.29
C ARG A 301 -16.48 -5.44 21.53
N VAL A 302 -17.32 -4.43 21.39
CA VAL A 302 -17.83 -3.55 22.45
C VAL A 302 -19.16 -4.07 22.98
#